data_372d56fbe0b40e05899cad0e93adda3e
#
_entry.id   372d56fbe0b40e05899cad0e93adda3e
#
_cell.length_a   1.000
_cell.length_b   1.000
_cell.length_c   1.000
_cell.angle_alpha   90.00
_cell.angle_beta   90.00
_cell.angle_gamma   90.00
#
_symmetry.space_group_name_H-M   'P 1'
#
loop_
_entity.id
_entity.type
_entity.pdbx_description
1 polymer ?
#
loop_
_entity_poly.entity_id
_entity_poly.type
_entity_poly.pdbx_seq_one_letter_code
_entity_poly.pdbx_strand_id
1 'polypeptide(L)'
;QTEGDDTQLPTMIKGLQSQVDYSTILDRILAKIDVSVDFKDMNYEQHGFYAIKEHAITINSRNSPVHTLKTLFHELAHHYHLDSLKGRRDKFTYEQEEFVAESSAYLVCATLGIDTGDYSIPYIKHWLNDFQAFQEMRRDIEKTVGKIMKLLPEEEEQTNKNKEEKI
;
A
#
# COMPACT_ATOMS: atom_id res chain seq x y z
N GLN A 1 33.56 11.35 -8.17
CA GLN A 1 32.57 12.36 -8.61
C GLN A 1 31.89 11.82 -9.84
N THR A 2 30.72 11.25 -9.69
CA THR A 2 29.77 11.01 -10.77
C THR A 2 28.53 11.79 -10.42
N GLU A 3 28.41 12.99 -10.99
CA GLU A 3 27.15 13.71 -11.06
C GLU A 3 26.26 12.95 -12.04
N GLY A 4 25.32 12.18 -11.51
CA GLY A 4 24.23 11.63 -12.28
C GLY A 4 23.22 12.74 -12.54
N ASP A 5 22.94 13.00 -13.81
CA ASP A 5 21.91 13.94 -14.24
C ASP A 5 20.53 13.39 -13.88
N ASP A 6 19.97 13.86 -12.77
CA ASP A 6 18.63 13.50 -12.26
C ASP A 6 17.46 14.05 -13.09
N THR A 7 17.75 14.65 -14.26
CA THR A 7 16.73 15.35 -15.07
C THR A 7 15.98 14.47 -16.06
N GLN A 8 16.26 13.14 -16.14
CA GLN A 8 15.61 12.24 -17.06
C GLN A 8 14.89 11.05 -16.42
N LEU A 9 14.12 11.27 -15.38
CA LEU A 9 13.00 10.39 -15.11
C LEU A 9 11.92 10.65 -16.18
N PRO A 10 11.48 9.60 -16.91
CA PRO A 10 10.60 9.81 -18.05
C PRO A 10 9.33 10.54 -17.63
N THR A 11 8.97 11.55 -18.38
CA THR A 11 7.74 12.36 -18.26
C THR A 11 6.45 11.47 -18.23
N MET A 12 6.56 10.19 -18.60
CA MET A 12 5.49 9.20 -18.54
C MET A 12 4.96 8.95 -17.12
N ILE A 13 5.81 9.02 -16.08
CA ILE A 13 5.35 8.79 -14.69
C ILE A 13 4.48 9.94 -14.19
N LYS A 14 4.79 11.18 -14.57
CA LYS A 14 3.98 12.35 -14.24
C LYS A 14 2.63 12.37 -14.95
N GLY A 15 2.54 11.82 -16.16
CA GLY A 15 1.28 11.73 -16.91
C GLY A 15 0.30 10.69 -16.36
N LEU A 16 0.80 9.61 -15.74
CA LEU A 16 -0.05 8.57 -15.14
C LEU A 16 -0.67 9.03 -13.80
N GLN A 17 0.03 9.85 -13.02
CA GLN A 17 -0.50 10.39 -11.75
C GLN A 17 -1.74 11.27 -11.91
N SER A 18 -1.91 11.93 -13.06
CA SER A 18 -3.07 12.78 -13.33
C SER A 18 -4.35 12.02 -13.70
N GLN A 19 -4.29 10.70 -13.88
CA GLN A 19 -5.41 9.86 -14.32
C GLN A 19 -5.91 8.86 -13.28
N VAL A 20 -5.31 8.82 -12.09
CA VAL A 20 -5.72 7.89 -11.04
C VAL A 20 -6.96 8.41 -10.34
N ASP A 21 -8.09 7.76 -10.55
CA ASP A 21 -9.32 8.01 -9.79
C ASP A 21 -9.26 7.28 -8.44
N TYR A 22 -8.71 7.97 -7.44
CA TYR A 22 -8.53 7.43 -6.09
C TYR A 22 -9.84 7.02 -5.44
N SER A 23 -10.94 7.73 -5.70
CA SER A 23 -12.24 7.42 -5.11
C SER A 23 -12.81 6.12 -5.66
N THR A 24 -12.74 5.93 -6.96
CA THR A 24 -13.18 4.68 -7.61
C THR A 24 -12.34 3.48 -7.13
N ILE A 25 -11.03 3.64 -6.98
CA ILE A 25 -10.16 2.57 -6.45
C ILE A 25 -10.56 2.25 -5.01
N LEU A 26 -10.74 3.26 -4.17
CA LEU A 26 -11.13 3.09 -2.78
C LEU A 26 -12.47 2.35 -2.67
N ASP A 27 -13.49 2.79 -3.38
CA ASP A 27 -14.83 2.18 -3.36
C ASP A 27 -14.79 0.70 -3.79
N ARG A 28 -14.01 0.37 -4.81
CA ARG A 28 -13.85 -1.02 -5.27
C ARG A 28 -13.14 -1.90 -4.26
N ILE A 29 -12.11 -1.38 -3.60
CA ILE A 29 -11.41 -2.11 -2.55
C ILE A 29 -12.36 -2.36 -1.40
N LEU A 30 -13.06 -1.33 -0.91
CA LEU A 30 -14.00 -1.44 0.20
C LEU A 30 -15.14 -2.43 -0.07
N ALA A 31 -15.54 -2.59 -1.33
CA ALA A 31 -16.57 -3.56 -1.72
C ALA A 31 -16.08 -5.03 -1.73
N LYS A 32 -14.76 -5.27 -1.78
CA LYS A 32 -14.17 -6.62 -1.91
C LYS A 32 -13.51 -7.15 -0.64
N ILE A 33 -13.10 -6.27 0.27
CA ILE A 33 -12.38 -6.67 1.50
C ILE A 33 -13.31 -7.35 2.50
N ASP A 34 -12.72 -8.24 3.29
CA ASP A 34 -13.38 -9.03 4.34
C ASP A 34 -13.16 -8.47 5.76
N VAL A 35 -12.58 -7.28 5.86
CA VAL A 35 -12.34 -6.54 7.09
C VAL A 35 -13.13 -5.24 7.10
N SER A 36 -13.68 -4.86 8.24
CA SER A 36 -14.40 -3.58 8.35
C SER A 36 -13.44 -2.39 8.29
N VAL A 37 -13.88 -1.33 7.63
CA VAL A 37 -13.11 -0.07 7.54
C VAL A 37 -13.99 1.10 7.98
N ASP A 38 -13.51 1.82 8.99
CA ASP A 38 -14.14 3.03 9.51
C ASP A 38 -13.28 4.26 9.22
N PHE A 39 -13.92 5.38 8.94
CA PHE A 39 -13.27 6.67 8.80
C PHE A 39 -13.59 7.54 10.01
N LYS A 40 -12.55 7.96 10.75
CA LYS A 40 -12.71 8.76 11.96
C LYS A 40 -11.82 9.98 11.93
N ASP A 41 -12.28 11.07 12.52
CA ASP A 41 -11.44 12.23 12.79
C ASP A 41 -10.43 11.87 13.88
N MET A 42 -9.16 11.89 13.54
CA MET A 42 -8.06 11.52 14.41
C MET A 42 -7.02 12.64 14.49
N ASN A 43 -6.06 12.51 15.41
CA ASN A 43 -4.94 13.43 15.50
C ASN A 43 -4.15 13.47 14.16
N TYR A 44 -3.58 14.62 13.80
CA TYR A 44 -2.83 14.81 12.56
C TYR A 44 -1.63 13.88 12.39
N GLU A 45 -1.06 13.38 13.48
CA GLU A 45 0.09 12.48 13.43
C GLU A 45 -0.30 11.02 13.16
N GLN A 46 -1.58 10.68 13.29
CA GLN A 46 -2.07 9.32 13.13
C GLN A 46 -2.89 9.20 11.84
N HIS A 47 -2.41 8.41 10.90
CA HIS A 47 -3.08 8.22 9.61
C HIS A 47 -4.11 7.09 9.61
N GLY A 48 -3.91 6.06 10.43
CA GLY A 48 -4.80 4.92 10.58
C GLY A 48 -4.21 3.86 11.49
N PHE A 49 -4.95 2.79 11.71
CA PHE A 49 -4.49 1.60 12.43
C PHE A 49 -5.37 0.39 12.14
N TYR A 50 -4.80 -0.80 12.28
CA TYR A 50 -5.51 -2.07 12.28
C TYR A 50 -5.71 -2.57 13.71
N ALA A 51 -6.95 -2.70 14.12
CA ALA A 51 -7.34 -3.26 15.42
C ALA A 51 -7.51 -4.77 15.31
N ILE A 52 -6.52 -5.53 15.77
CA ILE A 52 -6.44 -6.98 15.59
C ILE A 52 -7.62 -7.70 16.25
N LYS A 53 -7.97 -7.31 17.48
CA LYS A 53 -9.05 -7.96 18.25
C LYS A 53 -10.43 -7.72 17.65
N GLU A 54 -10.65 -6.52 17.18
CA GLU A 54 -11.90 -6.06 16.57
C GLU A 54 -12.01 -6.46 15.10
N HIS A 55 -10.91 -6.91 14.49
CA HIS A 55 -10.82 -7.22 13.08
C HIS A 55 -11.30 -6.05 12.21
N ALA A 56 -10.77 -4.87 12.49
CA ALA A 56 -11.21 -3.61 11.91
C ALA A 56 -10.04 -2.68 11.60
N ILE A 57 -10.16 -1.95 10.50
CA ILE A 57 -9.24 -0.87 10.11
C ILE A 57 -9.93 0.46 10.40
N THR A 58 -9.20 1.39 10.99
CA THR A 58 -9.64 2.78 11.13
C THR A 58 -8.70 3.68 10.35
N ILE A 59 -9.24 4.56 9.52
CA ILE A 59 -8.49 5.52 8.72
C ILE A 59 -8.86 6.94 9.15
N ASN A 60 -7.85 7.81 9.24
CA ASN A 60 -8.08 9.21 9.55
C ASN A 60 -8.80 9.89 8.39
N SER A 61 -10.00 10.43 8.68
CA SER A 61 -10.82 11.14 7.69
C SER A 61 -10.18 12.44 7.16
N ARG A 62 -9.13 12.94 7.83
CA ARG A 62 -8.35 14.10 7.39
C ARG A 62 -7.25 13.78 6.39
N ASN A 63 -6.99 12.52 6.11
CA ASN A 63 -6.00 12.13 5.11
C ASN A 63 -6.37 12.66 3.73
N SER A 64 -5.36 13.08 2.97
CA SER A 64 -5.55 13.30 1.54
C SER A 64 -5.92 11.99 0.83
N PRO A 65 -6.50 12.02 -0.39
CA PRO A 65 -6.84 10.79 -1.11
C PRO A 65 -5.66 9.84 -1.27
N VAL A 66 -4.47 10.34 -1.56
CA VAL A 66 -3.23 9.54 -1.66
C VAL A 66 -2.88 8.89 -0.32
N HIS A 67 -2.90 9.67 0.76
CA HIS A 67 -2.63 9.16 2.11
C HIS A 67 -3.68 8.14 2.57
N THR A 68 -4.94 8.33 2.20
CA THR A 68 -6.01 7.37 2.48
C THR A 68 -5.71 6.02 1.86
N LEU A 69 -5.37 5.96 0.57
CA LEU A 69 -5.03 4.70 -0.10
C LEU A 69 -3.74 4.08 0.45
N LYS A 70 -2.69 4.88 0.63
CA LYS A 70 -1.44 4.38 1.23
C LYS A 70 -1.69 3.77 2.60
N THR A 71 -2.44 4.45 3.46
CA THR A 71 -2.77 3.97 4.80
C THR A 71 -3.62 2.70 4.72
N LEU A 72 -4.63 2.67 3.86
CA LEU A 72 -5.46 1.48 3.67
C LEU A 72 -4.61 0.26 3.26
N PHE A 73 -3.69 0.42 2.31
CA PHE A 73 -2.81 -0.67 1.90
C PHE A 73 -1.87 -1.12 3.02
N HIS A 74 -1.37 -0.20 3.83
CA HIS A 74 -0.53 -0.51 4.98
C HIS A 74 -1.32 -1.34 6.03
N GLU A 75 -2.53 -0.92 6.38
CA GLU A 75 -3.35 -1.62 7.36
C GLU A 75 -3.90 -2.96 6.82
N LEU A 76 -4.24 -3.03 5.53
CA LEU A 76 -4.56 -4.30 4.86
C LEU A 76 -3.36 -5.26 4.84
N ALA A 77 -2.15 -4.73 4.72
CA ALA A 77 -0.96 -5.55 4.78
C ALA A 77 -0.77 -6.16 6.18
N HIS A 78 -1.00 -5.41 7.24
CA HIS A 78 -1.04 -5.97 8.60
C HIS A 78 -2.12 -7.06 8.72
N HIS A 79 -3.32 -6.79 8.26
CA HIS A 79 -4.42 -7.75 8.30
C HIS A 79 -4.06 -9.06 7.59
N TYR A 80 -3.64 -9.01 6.33
CA TYR A 80 -3.32 -10.21 5.55
C TYR A 80 -2.05 -10.93 6.01
N HIS A 81 -1.04 -10.19 6.46
CA HIS A 81 0.18 -10.78 6.98
C HIS A 81 -0.12 -11.55 8.27
N LEU A 82 -0.80 -10.94 9.24
CA LEU A 82 -1.16 -11.58 10.49
C LEU A 82 -2.06 -12.80 10.30
N ASP A 83 -3.04 -12.73 9.39
CA ASP A 83 -3.86 -13.89 9.02
C ASP A 83 -3.01 -15.03 8.44
N SER A 84 -2.01 -14.72 7.64
CA SER A 84 -1.11 -15.72 7.05
C SER A 84 -0.20 -16.40 8.06
N LEU A 85 0.10 -15.73 9.18
CA LEU A 85 1.05 -16.23 10.19
C LEU A 85 0.48 -17.37 11.04
N LYS A 86 -0.84 -17.46 11.23
CA LYS A 86 -1.54 -18.58 11.91
C LYS A 86 -0.72 -19.33 12.98
N GLY A 87 -0.41 -18.65 14.10
CA GLY A 87 0.37 -19.25 15.20
C GLY A 87 1.89 -19.13 15.08
N ARG A 88 2.41 -18.47 14.04
CA ARG A 88 3.84 -18.14 13.88
C ARG A 88 4.18 -16.68 14.17
N ARG A 89 3.24 -15.94 14.76
CA ARG A 89 3.40 -14.50 15.01
C ARG A 89 4.58 -14.18 15.92
N ASP A 90 4.89 -15.07 16.86
CA ASP A 90 6.03 -14.98 17.77
C ASP A 90 7.40 -15.02 17.05
N LYS A 91 7.44 -15.39 15.77
CA LYS A 91 8.65 -15.37 14.94
C LYS A 91 8.99 -14.02 14.34
N PHE A 92 8.08 -13.06 14.42
CA PHE A 92 8.25 -11.72 13.87
C PHE A 92 8.32 -10.70 15.00
N THR A 93 9.29 -9.81 14.93
CA THR A 93 9.31 -8.60 15.77
C THR A 93 8.32 -7.58 15.23
N TYR A 94 7.93 -6.61 16.06
CA TYR A 94 7.09 -5.50 15.63
C TYR A 94 7.69 -4.78 14.41
N GLU A 95 8.99 -4.51 14.45
CA GLU A 95 9.70 -3.84 13.35
C GLU A 95 9.68 -4.66 12.05
N GLN A 96 9.72 -5.98 12.13
CA GLN A 96 9.59 -6.86 10.97
C GLN A 96 8.17 -6.86 10.41
N GLU A 97 7.15 -6.87 11.27
CA GLU A 97 5.74 -6.73 10.85
C GLU A 97 5.52 -5.39 10.14
N GLU A 98 6.05 -4.29 10.70
CA GLU A 98 6.00 -2.96 10.08
C GLU A 98 6.73 -2.92 8.74
N PHE A 99 7.88 -3.58 8.63
CA PHE A 99 8.62 -3.65 7.37
C PHE A 99 7.82 -4.38 6.29
N VAL A 100 7.18 -5.49 6.62
CA VAL A 100 6.30 -6.21 5.68
C VAL A 100 5.15 -5.32 5.24
N ALA A 101 4.50 -4.63 6.18
CA ALA A 101 3.37 -3.76 5.89
C ALA A 101 3.77 -2.56 5.02
N GLU A 102 4.84 -1.85 5.37
CA GLU A 102 5.30 -0.68 4.63
C GLU A 102 5.81 -1.04 3.23
N SER A 103 6.57 -2.14 3.11
CA SER A 103 7.05 -2.62 1.81
C SER A 103 5.90 -3.05 0.91
N SER A 104 4.90 -3.73 1.46
CA SER A 104 3.71 -4.15 0.72
C SER A 104 2.91 -2.95 0.22
N ALA A 105 2.65 -1.98 1.09
CA ALA A 105 1.94 -0.75 0.72
C ALA A 105 2.69 0.05 -0.36
N TYR A 106 4.02 0.17 -0.24
CA TYR A 106 4.86 0.82 -1.23
C TYR A 106 4.75 0.17 -2.61
N LEU A 107 4.87 -1.16 -2.67
CA LEU A 107 4.79 -1.91 -3.93
C LEU A 107 3.40 -1.80 -4.57
N VAL A 108 2.33 -1.90 -3.79
CA VAL A 108 0.96 -1.74 -4.30
C VAL A 108 0.73 -0.32 -4.81
N CYS A 109 1.15 0.70 -4.07
CA CYS A 109 1.07 2.09 -4.52
C CYS A 109 1.83 2.31 -5.83
N ALA A 110 3.05 1.74 -5.95
CA ALA A 110 3.87 1.86 -7.14
C ALA A 110 3.18 1.25 -8.38
N THR A 111 2.47 0.12 -8.25
CA THR A 111 1.71 -0.46 -9.37
C THR A 111 0.56 0.43 -9.84
N LEU A 112 0.04 1.27 -8.97
CA LEU A 112 -1.00 2.26 -9.27
C LEU A 112 -0.42 3.61 -9.76
N GLY A 113 0.90 3.72 -9.90
CA GLY A 113 1.58 4.97 -10.24
C GLY A 113 1.57 6.00 -9.09
N ILE A 114 1.30 5.57 -7.87
CA ILE A 114 1.32 6.42 -6.68
C ILE A 114 2.73 6.37 -6.08
N ASP A 115 3.44 7.48 -6.13
CA ASP A 115 4.77 7.60 -5.53
C ASP A 115 4.66 7.90 -4.03
N THR A 116 5.08 6.94 -3.22
CA THR A 116 5.20 7.07 -1.76
C THR A 116 6.64 6.92 -1.29
N GLY A 117 7.61 7.04 -2.19
CA GLY A 117 9.03 6.79 -1.93
C GLY A 117 9.60 7.65 -0.81
N ASP A 118 9.23 8.92 -0.73
CA ASP A 118 9.71 9.84 0.32
C ASP A 118 9.40 9.33 1.73
N TYR A 119 8.31 8.59 1.90
CA TYR A 119 7.91 8.01 3.19
C TYR A 119 8.46 6.60 3.41
N SER A 120 8.43 5.76 2.39
CA SER A 120 8.70 4.33 2.51
C SER A 120 10.18 3.98 2.37
N ILE A 121 10.92 4.65 1.47
CA ILE A 121 12.31 4.31 1.16
C ILE A 121 13.26 4.44 2.36
N PRO A 122 13.22 5.50 3.18
CA PRO A 122 14.10 5.59 4.34
C PRO A 122 13.92 4.42 5.31
N TYR A 123 12.68 3.97 5.49
CA TYR A 123 12.36 2.83 6.35
C TYR A 123 12.84 1.50 5.75
N ILE A 124 12.58 1.29 4.46
CA ILE A 124 12.98 0.08 3.74
C ILE A 124 14.50 -0.06 3.71
N LYS A 125 15.25 1.02 3.49
CA LYS A 125 16.73 1.00 3.45
C LYS A 125 17.35 0.48 4.73
N HIS A 126 16.75 0.72 5.87
CA HIS A 126 17.24 0.20 7.14
C HIS A 126 17.37 -1.33 7.13
N TRP A 127 16.42 -2.03 6.53
CA TRP A 127 16.38 -3.49 6.47
C TRP A 127 17.24 -4.11 5.36
N LEU A 128 17.60 -3.35 4.33
CA LEU A 128 18.46 -3.85 3.25
C LEU A 128 19.87 -4.18 3.71
N ASN A 129 20.30 -3.68 4.87
CA ASN A 129 21.60 -4.00 5.47
C ASN A 129 21.63 -5.38 6.14
N ASP A 130 20.47 -5.98 6.45
CA ASP A 130 20.33 -7.35 6.94
C ASP A 130 19.70 -8.24 5.86
N PHE A 131 20.56 -8.75 4.98
CA PHE A 131 20.13 -9.54 3.83
C PHE A 131 19.39 -10.83 4.24
N GLN A 132 19.79 -11.47 5.34
CA GLN A 132 19.14 -12.70 5.80
C GLN A 132 17.73 -12.41 6.31
N ALA A 133 17.55 -11.41 7.16
CA ALA A 133 16.24 -10.99 7.64
C ALA A 133 15.34 -10.55 6.47
N PHE A 134 15.89 -9.81 5.50
CA PHE A 134 15.18 -9.44 4.29
C PHE A 134 14.68 -10.66 3.50
N GLN A 135 15.50 -11.67 3.29
CA GLN A 135 15.11 -12.89 2.56
C GLN A 135 13.99 -13.66 3.25
N GLU A 136 13.98 -13.68 4.59
CA GLU A 136 12.91 -14.29 5.37
C GLU A 136 11.58 -13.54 5.19
N MET A 137 11.61 -12.21 5.20
CA MET A 137 10.41 -11.36 5.07
C MET A 137 9.92 -11.23 3.61
N ARG A 138 10.78 -11.43 2.62
CA ARG A 138 10.44 -11.27 1.21
C ARG A 138 9.24 -12.10 0.79
N ARG A 139 9.15 -13.35 1.23
CA ARG A 139 8.03 -14.25 0.90
C ARG A 139 6.71 -13.74 1.49
N ASP A 140 6.77 -13.18 2.70
CA ASP A 140 5.58 -12.63 3.34
C ASP A 140 5.13 -11.34 2.64
N ILE A 141 6.07 -10.50 2.19
CA ILE A 141 5.78 -9.32 1.35
C ILE A 141 5.11 -9.77 0.04
N GLU A 142 5.70 -10.72 -0.69
CA GLU A 142 5.16 -11.21 -1.96
C GLU A 142 3.72 -11.75 -1.80
N LYS A 143 3.46 -12.54 -0.76
CA LYS A 143 2.13 -13.07 -0.46
C LYS A 143 1.13 -11.98 -0.12
N THR A 144 1.54 -11.03 0.71
CA THR A 144 0.70 -9.92 1.17
C THR A 144 0.33 -9.02 -0.01
N VAL A 145 1.32 -8.62 -0.81
CA VAL A 145 1.09 -7.86 -2.05
C VAL A 145 0.14 -8.60 -2.98
N GLY A 146 0.34 -9.90 -3.19
CA GLY A 146 -0.52 -10.72 -4.05
C GLY A 146 -1.98 -10.73 -3.59
N LYS A 147 -2.24 -10.75 -2.28
CA LYS A 147 -3.60 -10.65 -1.74
C LYS A 147 -4.23 -9.27 -1.98
N ILE A 148 -3.47 -8.20 -1.74
CA ILE A 148 -3.97 -6.83 -1.95
C ILE A 148 -4.22 -6.56 -3.44
N MET A 149 -3.32 -7.01 -4.31
CA MET A 149 -3.45 -6.83 -5.76
C MET A 149 -4.74 -7.42 -6.33
N LYS A 150 -5.25 -8.51 -5.77
CA LYS A 150 -6.55 -9.10 -6.17
C LYS A 150 -7.76 -8.22 -5.86
N LEU A 151 -7.61 -7.23 -4.99
CA LEU A 151 -8.66 -6.25 -4.69
C LEU A 151 -8.72 -5.12 -5.71
N LEU A 152 -7.61 -4.90 -6.44
CA LEU A 152 -7.53 -3.83 -7.42
C LEU A 152 -8.36 -4.15 -8.68
N PRO A 153 -8.84 -3.13 -9.41
CA PRO A 153 -9.52 -3.33 -10.68
C PRO A 153 -8.54 -3.92 -11.71
N GLU A 154 -9.04 -4.84 -12.54
CA GLU A 154 -8.27 -5.35 -13.69
C GLU A 154 -8.08 -4.26 -14.73
N GLU A 155 -6.95 -4.28 -15.45
CA GLU A 155 -6.57 -3.23 -16.43
C GLU A 155 -7.60 -3.04 -17.58
N GLU A 156 -8.36 -4.08 -17.91
CA GLU A 156 -9.36 -4.04 -18.98
C GLU A 156 -10.56 -3.12 -18.66
N GLU A 157 -10.90 -2.92 -17.39
CA GLU A 157 -11.99 -2.01 -17.00
C GLU A 157 -11.60 -0.53 -17.08
N GLN A 158 -10.30 -0.21 -17.05
CA GLN A 158 -9.80 1.16 -17.17
C GLN A 158 -9.85 1.66 -18.62
N THR A 159 -9.71 0.75 -19.60
CA THR A 159 -9.72 1.10 -21.03
C THR A 159 -11.12 1.31 -21.59
N ASN A 160 -12.16 0.71 -21.03
CA ASN A 160 -13.52 0.82 -21.55
C ASN A 160 -14.21 2.15 -21.16
N LYS A 161 -13.95 2.70 -19.97
CA LYS A 161 -14.49 4.03 -19.61
C LYS A 161 -13.98 5.14 -20.51
N ASN A 162 -12.73 5.07 -20.97
CA ASN A 162 -12.16 6.08 -21.88
C ASN A 162 -12.69 5.98 -23.34
N LYS A 163 -13.41 4.92 -23.69
CA LYS A 163 -14.07 4.79 -25.00
C LYS A 163 -15.51 5.29 -25.00
N GLU A 164 -16.20 5.23 -23.86
CA GLU A 164 -17.59 5.69 -23.76
C GLU A 164 -17.71 7.21 -23.61
N GLU A 165 -16.70 7.90 -23.08
CA GLU A 165 -16.67 9.37 -23.01
C GLU A 165 -16.26 10.06 -24.32
N LYS A 166 -15.96 9.33 -25.39
CA LYS A 166 -15.55 9.87 -26.72
C LYS A 166 -16.58 9.66 -27.83
N ILE A 167 -17.83 9.36 -27.47
CA ILE A 167 -18.92 9.28 -28.45
C ILE A 167 -19.88 10.46 -28.28
#